data_1746d6bca8af07e9ca9b26b7bd1e242b
#
_entry.id   1746d6bca8af07e9ca9b26b7bd1e242b
#
_cell.length_a   1.000
_cell.length_b   1.000
_cell.length_c   1.000
_cell.angle_alpha   90.00
_cell.angle_beta   90.00
_cell.angle_gamma   90.00
#
_symmetry.space_group_name_H-M   'P 1'
#
loop_
_entity.id
_entity.type
_entity.pdbx_description
1 polymer ?
#
loop_
_entity_poly.entity_id
_entity_poly.type
_entity_poly.pdbx_seq_one_letter_code
_entity_poly.pdbx_strand_id
1 'polypeptide(L)'
;MSAEEAVDVEDPVGYFLEDMGYHGKHERTRAAYERVLREFEAFLDSRGVAGPRAADRRACLAWVASLREEYAESTVATYASYCNRFYSYMTQVGAFDANPMTLVVEEMDETIDADPTRREVTVARMREFVAGIRHPLDRAVVLGLLKTGLRVGELCNLDLRDVALAHAGAREAYPDLGTRGRLDGRPDTLFVDPDVSAGEAANGEVRSASNKRKRVTLVPVDDELRRALVRWLAIRPDARSEAEPLFCSTSGAWGARLTPEMVRKTVETYARDAGWYRTGGGAAENVTPHYFRHFFTTHLRDRTGDRGVVKYLRGDVADDVIDTYTHNWGDRVRDVYLANVYDLV
;
A
#
# COMPACT_ATOMS: atom_id res chain seq x y z
N MET A 1 16.97 18.76 -43.61
CA MET A 1 16.67 18.62 -42.17
C MET A 1 15.39 19.40 -41.94
N SER A 2 14.25 18.72 -41.91
CA SER A 2 12.97 19.33 -41.59
C SER A 2 13.00 19.71 -40.11
N ALA A 3 12.69 20.97 -39.80
CA ALA A 3 12.38 21.38 -38.43
C ALA A 3 11.18 20.51 -37.99
N GLU A 4 11.38 19.67 -36.98
CA GLU A 4 10.24 19.05 -36.28
C GLU A 4 9.41 20.22 -35.76
N GLU A 5 8.15 20.29 -36.19
CA GLU A 5 7.20 21.26 -35.67
C GLU A 5 7.08 21.03 -34.18
N ALA A 6 7.45 22.04 -33.38
CA ALA A 6 7.28 22.00 -31.94
C ALA A 6 5.80 21.73 -31.63
N VAL A 7 5.53 20.72 -30.86
CA VAL A 7 4.16 20.35 -30.41
C VAL A 7 3.67 21.50 -29.52
N ASP A 8 2.70 22.26 -30.02
CA ASP A 8 2.07 23.31 -29.21
C ASP A 8 0.99 22.69 -28.33
N VAL A 9 1.25 22.67 -27.03
CA VAL A 9 0.37 22.04 -26.02
C VAL A 9 -0.22 23.15 -25.15
N GLU A 10 -1.51 23.38 -25.27
CA GLU A 10 -2.24 24.40 -24.52
C GLU A 10 -2.26 24.11 -22.98
N ASP A 11 -2.46 22.84 -22.59
CA ASP A 11 -2.36 22.37 -21.21
C ASP A 11 -1.27 21.29 -21.09
N PRO A 12 -0.01 21.67 -20.81
CA PRO A 12 1.09 20.70 -20.70
C PRO A 12 0.92 19.67 -19.58
N VAL A 13 0.31 20.05 -18.46
CA VAL A 13 0.07 19.15 -17.34
C VAL A 13 -0.99 18.12 -17.72
N GLY A 14 -2.11 18.56 -18.30
CA GLY A 14 -3.16 17.67 -18.80
C GLY A 14 -2.63 16.67 -19.82
N TYR A 15 -1.86 17.13 -20.80
CA TYR A 15 -1.21 16.30 -21.82
C TYR A 15 -0.33 15.20 -21.19
N PHE A 16 0.53 15.57 -20.25
CA PHE A 16 1.39 14.62 -19.55
C PHE A 16 0.59 13.57 -18.77
N LEU A 17 -0.49 13.99 -18.09
CA LEU A 17 -1.34 13.09 -17.30
C LEU A 17 -2.15 12.14 -18.17
N GLU A 18 -2.60 12.59 -19.34
CA GLU A 18 -3.29 11.74 -20.31
C GLU A 18 -2.37 10.64 -20.83
N ASP A 19 -1.15 11.01 -21.22
CA ASP A 19 -0.15 10.05 -21.69
C ASP A 19 0.27 9.05 -20.59
N MET A 20 0.40 9.51 -19.35
CA MET A 20 0.55 8.60 -18.21
C MET A 20 -0.60 7.58 -18.12
N GLY A 21 -1.81 7.98 -18.49
CA GLY A 21 -2.99 7.10 -18.59
C GLY A 21 -2.81 6.02 -19.66
N TYR A 22 -2.41 6.41 -20.86
CA TYR A 22 -2.12 5.48 -21.97
C TYR A 22 -1.00 4.50 -21.63
N HIS A 23 -0.03 4.91 -20.83
CA HIS A 23 1.02 4.04 -20.29
C HIS A 23 0.58 3.20 -19.09
N GLY A 24 -0.72 3.13 -18.78
CA GLY A 24 -1.27 2.27 -17.71
C GLY A 24 -0.95 2.75 -16.29
N LYS A 25 -0.60 4.04 -16.10
CA LYS A 25 -0.40 4.56 -14.74
C LYS A 25 -1.74 4.71 -14.04
N HIS A 26 -1.81 4.17 -12.83
CA HIS A 26 -3.01 4.16 -12.01
C HIS A 26 -3.51 5.60 -11.72
N GLU A 27 -4.82 5.80 -11.70
CA GLU A 27 -5.48 7.09 -11.43
C GLU A 27 -4.92 7.80 -10.19
N ARG A 28 -4.74 7.06 -9.09
CA ARG A 28 -4.14 7.63 -7.87
C ARG A 28 -2.73 8.20 -8.06
N THR A 29 -1.94 7.56 -8.93
CA THR A 29 -0.60 8.07 -9.28
C THR A 29 -0.73 9.34 -10.10
N ARG A 30 -1.62 9.35 -11.09
CA ARG A 30 -1.88 10.53 -11.92
C ARG A 30 -2.39 11.71 -11.07
N ALA A 31 -3.34 11.46 -10.17
CA ALA A 31 -3.85 12.49 -9.25
C ALA A 31 -2.75 13.06 -8.32
N ALA A 32 -1.76 12.24 -7.92
CA ALA A 32 -0.63 12.73 -7.13
C ALA A 32 0.28 13.67 -7.94
N TYR A 33 0.56 13.32 -9.21
CA TYR A 33 1.29 14.19 -10.12
C TYR A 33 0.50 15.47 -10.42
N GLU A 34 -0.79 15.35 -10.74
CA GLU A 34 -1.67 16.49 -11.03
C GLU A 34 -1.64 17.52 -9.91
N ARG A 35 -1.86 17.09 -8.68
CA ARG A 35 -1.85 17.99 -7.52
C ARG A 35 -0.55 18.76 -7.40
N VAL A 36 0.60 18.10 -7.55
CA VAL A 36 1.90 18.75 -7.40
C VAL A 36 2.20 19.67 -8.59
N LEU A 37 1.87 19.24 -9.80
CA LEU A 37 2.14 20.05 -11.01
C LEU A 37 1.21 21.26 -11.10
N ARG A 38 -0.05 21.15 -10.68
CA ARG A 38 -0.96 22.30 -10.58
C ARG A 38 -0.56 23.28 -9.46
N GLU A 39 -0.03 22.79 -8.35
CA GLU A 39 0.58 23.62 -7.30
C GLU A 39 1.80 24.39 -7.84
N PHE A 40 2.63 23.72 -8.63
CA PHE A 40 3.76 24.37 -9.31
C PHE A 40 3.30 25.44 -10.31
N GLU A 41 2.28 25.18 -11.14
CA GLU A 41 1.70 26.18 -12.06
C GLU A 41 1.18 27.41 -11.32
N ALA A 42 0.44 27.20 -10.22
CA ALA A 42 -0.06 28.31 -9.39
C ALA A 42 1.08 29.12 -8.77
N PHE A 43 2.18 28.46 -8.36
CA PHE A 43 3.37 29.16 -7.87
C PHE A 43 4.02 30.01 -8.98
N LEU A 44 4.17 29.50 -10.21
CA LEU A 44 4.72 30.24 -11.33
C LEU A 44 3.87 31.46 -11.69
N ASP A 45 2.55 31.29 -11.75
CA ASP A 45 1.59 32.36 -12.01
C ASP A 45 1.69 33.49 -10.98
N SER A 46 1.81 33.14 -9.68
CA SER A 46 2.02 34.11 -8.60
C SER A 46 3.28 34.96 -8.74
N ARG A 47 4.23 34.50 -9.54
CA ARG A 47 5.49 35.18 -9.84
C ARG A 47 5.52 35.84 -11.23
N GLY A 48 4.40 35.80 -11.94
CA GLY A 48 4.29 36.38 -13.29
C GLY A 48 5.00 35.58 -14.37
N VAL A 49 5.29 34.28 -14.14
CA VAL A 49 5.83 33.35 -15.12
C VAL A 49 4.67 32.68 -15.86
N ALA A 50 4.63 32.79 -17.18
CA ALA A 50 3.55 32.31 -18.04
C ALA A 50 3.56 30.76 -18.16
N GLY A 51 3.38 30.05 -17.05
CA GLY A 51 3.29 28.61 -16.97
C GLY A 51 4.63 27.85 -17.08
N PRO A 52 4.58 26.50 -17.09
CA PRO A 52 5.77 25.66 -17.03
C PRO A 52 6.74 25.82 -18.21
N ARG A 53 6.22 26.08 -19.41
CA ARG A 53 7.07 26.28 -20.62
C ARG A 53 8.01 27.49 -20.50
N ALA A 54 7.58 28.53 -19.80
CA ALA A 54 8.34 29.78 -19.62
C ALA A 54 9.23 29.74 -18.36
N ALA A 55 9.15 28.71 -17.55
CA ALA A 55 9.92 28.62 -16.32
C ALA A 55 11.38 28.29 -16.59
N ASP A 56 12.27 29.11 -16.05
CA ASP A 56 13.70 28.87 -16.04
C ASP A 56 14.18 28.14 -14.77
N ARG A 57 15.48 27.85 -14.71
CA ARG A 57 16.11 27.22 -13.52
C ARG A 57 15.89 28.05 -12.24
N ARG A 58 15.87 29.38 -12.33
CA ARG A 58 15.67 30.25 -11.15
C ARG A 58 14.25 30.14 -10.62
N ALA A 59 13.25 30.06 -11.49
CA ALA A 59 11.87 29.84 -11.10
C ALA A 59 11.71 28.46 -10.39
N CYS A 60 12.35 27.42 -10.94
CA CYS A 60 12.34 26.08 -10.34
C CYS A 60 13.05 26.05 -8.96
N LEU A 61 14.20 26.69 -8.82
CA LEU A 61 14.91 26.84 -7.53
C LEU A 61 14.06 27.59 -6.51
N ALA A 62 13.39 28.65 -6.93
CA ALA A 62 12.53 29.43 -6.04
C ALA A 62 11.32 28.63 -5.56
N TRP A 63 10.77 27.76 -6.43
CA TRP A 63 9.70 26.84 -6.02
C TRP A 63 10.17 25.80 -5.01
N VAL A 64 11.32 25.15 -5.27
CA VAL A 64 11.92 24.22 -4.30
C VAL A 64 12.20 24.90 -2.97
N ALA A 65 12.68 26.15 -2.98
CA ALA A 65 12.90 26.93 -1.78
C ALA A 65 11.58 27.18 -1.00
N SER A 66 10.47 27.49 -1.69
CA SER A 66 9.17 27.65 -1.02
C SER A 66 8.66 26.34 -0.41
N LEU A 67 8.90 25.20 -1.07
CA LEU A 67 8.50 23.91 -0.53
C LEU A 67 9.21 23.57 0.80
N ARG A 68 10.47 24.01 0.98
CA ARG A 68 11.23 23.80 2.21
C ARG A 68 10.63 24.49 3.43
N GLU A 69 9.84 25.55 3.22
CA GLU A 69 9.17 26.27 4.30
C GLU A 69 7.93 25.52 4.82
N GLU A 70 7.31 24.68 4.00
CA GLU A 70 6.03 24.02 4.31
C GLU A 70 6.14 22.50 4.49
N TYR A 71 7.10 21.86 3.84
CA TYR A 71 7.15 20.40 3.73
C TYR A 71 8.43 19.80 4.33
N ALA A 72 8.32 18.56 4.76
CA ALA A 72 9.48 17.77 5.17
C ALA A 72 10.37 17.45 3.95
N GLU A 73 11.66 17.28 4.19
CA GLU A 73 12.72 17.04 3.20
C GLU A 73 12.34 15.97 2.16
N SER A 74 11.84 14.80 2.59
CA SER A 74 11.42 13.73 1.68
C SER A 74 10.22 14.09 0.80
N THR A 75 9.37 15.03 1.25
CA THR A 75 8.25 15.55 0.45
C THR A 75 8.78 16.54 -0.59
N VAL A 76 9.70 17.42 -0.21
CA VAL A 76 10.38 18.33 -1.14
C VAL A 76 11.07 17.54 -2.25
N ALA A 77 11.86 16.53 -1.91
CA ALA A 77 12.52 15.64 -2.87
C ALA A 77 11.51 14.95 -3.81
N THR A 78 10.38 14.48 -3.26
CA THR A 78 9.32 13.84 -4.05
C THR A 78 8.68 14.81 -5.05
N TYR A 79 8.36 16.02 -4.63
CA TYR A 79 7.73 17.05 -5.49
C TYR A 79 8.69 17.52 -6.58
N ALA A 80 9.96 17.77 -6.22
CA ALA A 80 11.00 18.09 -7.19
C ALA A 80 11.18 16.96 -8.23
N SER A 81 11.16 15.71 -7.80
CA SER A 81 11.22 14.53 -8.68
C SER A 81 10.02 14.47 -9.65
N TYR A 82 8.81 14.82 -9.21
CA TYR A 82 7.63 14.85 -10.07
C TYR A 82 7.76 15.92 -11.15
N CYS A 83 8.19 17.13 -10.79
CA CYS A 83 8.44 18.20 -11.76
C CYS A 83 9.57 17.85 -12.72
N ASN A 84 10.68 17.27 -12.24
CA ASN A 84 11.76 16.84 -13.10
C ASN A 84 11.30 15.77 -14.11
N ARG A 85 10.49 14.82 -13.70
CA ARG A 85 9.92 13.80 -14.60
C ARG A 85 8.98 14.44 -15.63
N PHE A 86 8.14 15.39 -15.23
CA PHE A 86 7.27 16.14 -16.11
C PHE A 86 8.09 16.89 -17.20
N TYR A 87 9.07 17.67 -16.79
CA TYR A 87 9.93 18.39 -17.74
C TYR A 87 10.73 17.46 -18.65
N SER A 88 11.26 16.37 -18.11
CA SER A 88 11.96 15.36 -18.93
C SER A 88 11.06 14.78 -20.01
N TYR A 89 9.81 14.48 -19.67
CA TYR A 89 8.82 13.99 -20.63
C TYR A 89 8.49 15.06 -21.69
N MET A 90 8.16 16.29 -21.26
CA MET A 90 7.79 17.38 -22.17
C MET A 90 8.93 17.76 -23.13
N THR A 91 10.17 17.65 -22.68
CA THR A 91 11.36 17.83 -23.53
C THR A 91 11.52 16.67 -24.51
N GLN A 92 11.28 15.43 -24.06
CA GLN A 92 11.40 14.24 -24.91
C GLN A 92 10.37 14.21 -26.04
N VAL A 93 9.16 14.71 -25.80
CA VAL A 93 8.10 14.81 -26.82
C VAL A 93 8.20 16.08 -27.70
N GLY A 94 9.22 16.92 -27.48
CA GLY A 94 9.46 18.13 -28.27
C GLY A 94 8.54 19.31 -27.94
N ALA A 95 7.76 19.22 -26.84
CA ALA A 95 6.89 20.31 -26.39
C ALA A 95 7.66 21.42 -25.66
N PHE A 96 8.76 21.08 -25.00
CA PHE A 96 9.66 22.03 -24.33
C PHE A 96 11.08 21.87 -24.85
N ASP A 97 11.83 22.99 -24.89
CA ASP A 97 13.19 23.02 -25.42
C ASP A 97 14.21 22.40 -24.43
N ALA A 98 13.96 22.48 -23.13
CA ALA A 98 14.87 22.03 -22.10
C ALA A 98 14.15 21.65 -20.82
N ASN A 99 14.84 20.89 -19.96
CA ASN A 99 14.39 20.59 -18.61
C ASN A 99 15.10 21.47 -17.58
N PRO A 100 14.47 22.53 -17.06
CA PRO A 100 15.09 23.43 -16.08
C PRO A 100 15.26 22.80 -14.69
N MET A 101 14.60 21.66 -14.40
CA MET A 101 14.69 20.95 -13.14
C MET A 101 15.92 20.04 -13.03
N THR A 102 16.58 19.68 -14.12
CA THR A 102 17.70 18.72 -14.09
C THR A 102 18.77 19.13 -13.09
N LEU A 103 19.36 20.31 -13.25
CA LEU A 103 20.39 20.80 -12.34
C LEU A 103 19.85 21.10 -10.93
N VAL A 104 18.57 21.45 -10.80
CA VAL A 104 17.96 21.70 -9.48
C VAL A 104 17.93 20.40 -8.68
N VAL A 105 17.54 19.29 -9.30
CA VAL A 105 17.48 17.98 -8.64
C VAL A 105 18.88 17.41 -8.39
N GLU A 106 19.84 17.66 -9.27
CA GLU A 106 21.24 17.22 -9.09
C GLU A 106 21.96 17.96 -7.96
N GLU A 107 21.64 19.23 -7.75
CA GLU A 107 22.30 20.10 -6.76
C GLU A 107 21.57 20.16 -5.41
N MET A 108 20.34 19.61 -5.29
CA MET A 108 19.59 19.62 -4.05
C MET A 108 20.09 18.52 -3.09
N ASP A 109 20.10 18.81 -1.81
CA ASP A 109 20.52 17.87 -0.76
C ASP A 109 19.38 16.98 -0.28
N GLU A 110 18.13 17.37 -0.56
CA GLU A 110 16.96 16.60 -0.14
C GLU A 110 16.88 15.26 -0.85
N THR A 111 16.67 14.23 -0.07
CA THR A 111 16.55 12.85 -0.56
C THR A 111 15.23 12.22 -0.19
N ILE A 112 14.75 11.29 -1.04
CA ILE A 112 13.61 10.45 -0.71
C ILE A 112 14.11 9.37 0.24
N ASP A 113 13.75 9.48 1.52
CA ASP A 113 14.09 8.46 2.51
C ASP A 113 13.32 7.17 2.21
N ALA A 114 14.04 6.18 1.70
CA ALA A 114 13.47 4.87 1.36
C ALA A 114 13.25 3.99 2.61
N ASP A 115 13.93 4.28 3.72
CA ASP A 115 13.79 3.54 4.98
C ASP A 115 13.77 4.48 6.19
N PRO A 116 12.70 5.27 6.34
CA PRO A 116 12.60 6.26 7.41
C PRO A 116 12.67 5.59 8.78
N THR A 117 13.30 6.27 9.72
CA THR A 117 13.27 5.88 11.14
C THR A 117 11.81 5.73 11.58
N ARG A 118 11.47 4.61 12.18
CA ARG A 118 10.12 4.33 12.67
C ARG A 118 10.11 4.21 14.20
N ARG A 119 8.93 4.50 14.77
CA ARG A 119 8.71 4.25 16.20
C ARG A 119 9.06 2.79 16.52
N GLU A 120 9.82 2.59 17.56
CA GLU A 120 10.08 1.25 18.10
C GLU A 120 8.94 0.83 19.03
N VAL A 121 8.29 -0.27 18.69
CA VAL A 121 7.24 -0.89 19.52
C VAL A 121 7.61 -2.34 19.75
N THR A 122 7.74 -2.73 21.00
CA THR A 122 7.99 -4.12 21.39
C THR A 122 6.75 -4.99 21.18
N VAL A 123 6.94 -6.31 21.09
CA VAL A 123 5.81 -7.28 21.02
C VAL A 123 4.89 -7.13 22.24
N ALA A 124 5.43 -6.88 23.43
CA ALA A 124 4.64 -6.68 24.65
C ALA A 124 3.73 -5.44 24.53
N ARG A 125 4.25 -4.32 24.06
CA ARG A 125 3.46 -3.10 23.85
C ARG A 125 2.41 -3.26 22.74
N MET A 126 2.75 -4.01 21.67
CA MET A 126 1.79 -4.32 20.62
C MET A 126 0.67 -5.25 21.13
N ARG A 127 0.98 -6.19 22.03
CA ARG A 127 -0.03 -7.02 22.70
C ARG A 127 -1.01 -6.18 23.52
N GLU A 128 -0.51 -5.22 24.30
CA GLU A 128 -1.36 -4.27 25.05
C GLU A 128 -2.28 -3.48 24.11
N PHE A 129 -1.73 -3.00 23.00
CA PHE A 129 -2.49 -2.29 21.97
C PHE A 129 -3.63 -3.16 21.40
N VAL A 130 -3.33 -4.39 20.98
CA VAL A 130 -4.32 -5.34 20.45
C VAL A 130 -5.36 -5.72 21.50
N ALA A 131 -4.97 -5.83 22.77
CA ALA A 131 -5.89 -6.13 23.88
C ALA A 131 -6.95 -5.02 24.07
N GLY A 132 -6.60 -3.77 23.75
CA GLY A 132 -7.53 -2.63 23.76
C GLY A 132 -8.60 -2.67 22.67
N ILE A 133 -8.41 -3.42 21.61
CA ILE A 133 -9.34 -3.50 20.46
C ILE A 133 -10.44 -4.53 20.77
N ARG A 134 -11.64 -4.06 21.07
CA ARG A 134 -12.76 -4.92 21.47
C ARG A 134 -13.66 -5.35 20.31
N HIS A 135 -13.81 -4.48 19.28
CA HIS A 135 -14.68 -4.79 18.15
C HIS A 135 -14.11 -5.95 17.31
N PRO A 136 -14.86 -7.05 17.06
CA PRO A 136 -14.33 -8.23 16.39
C PRO A 136 -13.78 -7.97 15.00
N LEU A 137 -14.42 -7.09 14.19
CA LEU A 137 -13.93 -6.69 12.88
C LEU A 137 -12.56 -6.01 13.00
N ASP A 138 -12.47 -4.99 13.84
CA ASP A 138 -11.25 -4.18 13.97
C ASP A 138 -10.09 -5.01 14.48
N ARG A 139 -10.38 -5.91 15.45
CA ARG A 139 -9.39 -6.83 15.99
C ARG A 139 -8.90 -7.83 14.94
N ALA A 140 -9.81 -8.39 14.12
CA ALA A 140 -9.46 -9.31 13.04
C ALA A 140 -8.64 -8.62 11.94
N VAL A 141 -8.98 -7.39 11.58
CA VAL A 141 -8.24 -6.57 10.62
C VAL A 141 -6.83 -6.25 11.13
N VAL A 142 -6.70 -5.78 12.37
CA VAL A 142 -5.40 -5.42 12.96
C VAL A 142 -4.51 -6.66 13.12
N LEU A 143 -5.05 -7.76 13.66
CA LEU A 143 -4.31 -9.03 13.75
C LEU A 143 -3.97 -9.58 12.36
N GLY A 144 -4.88 -9.46 11.39
CA GLY A 144 -4.61 -9.83 10.00
C GLY A 144 -3.37 -9.11 9.45
N LEU A 145 -3.26 -7.80 9.65
CA LEU A 145 -2.10 -7.02 9.21
C LEU A 145 -0.82 -7.38 9.99
N LEU A 146 -0.92 -7.52 11.31
CA LEU A 146 0.21 -7.80 12.19
C LEU A 146 0.76 -9.22 12.00
N LYS A 147 -0.08 -10.22 11.78
CA LYS A 147 0.30 -11.63 11.69
C LYS A 147 0.68 -12.08 10.28
N THR A 148 0.25 -11.38 9.25
CA THR A 148 0.47 -11.80 7.85
C THR A 148 1.43 -10.90 7.09
N GLY A 149 1.64 -9.67 7.58
CA GLY A 149 2.40 -8.65 6.86
C GLY A 149 1.78 -8.23 5.53
N LEU A 150 0.49 -8.49 5.30
CA LEU A 150 -0.24 -8.04 4.11
C LEU A 150 -0.24 -6.52 4.00
N ARG A 151 -0.23 -6.01 2.77
CA ARG A 151 -0.59 -4.61 2.53
C ARG A 151 -2.08 -4.43 2.80
N VAL A 152 -2.47 -3.24 3.24
CA VAL A 152 -3.87 -2.95 3.56
C VAL A 152 -4.82 -3.25 2.38
N GLY A 153 -4.40 -2.95 1.14
CA GLY A 153 -5.17 -3.30 -0.06
C GLY A 153 -5.32 -4.80 -0.27
N GLU A 154 -4.25 -5.57 -0.02
CA GLU A 154 -4.27 -7.03 -0.10
C GLU A 154 -5.24 -7.64 0.92
N LEU A 155 -5.24 -7.12 2.16
CA LEU A 155 -6.18 -7.55 3.20
C LEU A 155 -7.63 -7.24 2.81
N CYS A 156 -7.91 -6.02 2.31
CA CYS A 156 -9.24 -5.61 1.89
C CYS A 156 -9.77 -6.42 0.69
N ASN A 157 -8.88 -6.91 -0.16
CA ASN A 157 -9.23 -7.69 -1.35
C ASN A 157 -9.53 -9.17 -1.08
N LEU A 158 -9.30 -9.68 0.12
CA LEU A 158 -9.63 -11.06 0.46
C LEU A 158 -11.14 -11.29 0.38
N ASP A 159 -11.53 -12.35 -0.32
CA ASP A 159 -12.87 -12.91 -0.32
C ASP A 159 -12.93 -14.14 0.60
N LEU A 160 -14.11 -14.62 0.97
CA LEU A 160 -14.26 -15.86 1.76
C LEU A 160 -13.55 -17.04 1.08
N ARG A 161 -13.64 -17.15 -0.24
CA ARG A 161 -12.98 -18.21 -1.02
C ARG A 161 -11.45 -18.23 -0.87
N ASP A 162 -10.86 -17.12 -0.49
CA ASP A 162 -9.41 -16.95 -0.36
C ASP A 162 -8.89 -17.35 1.04
N VAL A 163 -9.76 -17.83 1.94
CA VAL A 163 -9.44 -18.05 3.35
C VAL A 163 -9.86 -19.46 3.78
N ALA A 164 -8.92 -20.37 3.92
CA ALA A 164 -9.17 -21.67 4.53
C ALA A 164 -8.95 -21.61 6.05
N LEU A 165 -9.94 -22.05 6.84
CA LEU A 165 -9.85 -22.12 8.29
C LEU A 165 -10.13 -23.55 8.78
N ALA A 166 -9.33 -24.03 9.72
CA ALA A 166 -9.55 -25.32 10.42
C ALA A 166 -10.66 -25.18 11.49
N HIS A 167 -11.86 -24.76 11.08
CA HIS A 167 -13.01 -24.55 11.96
C HIS A 167 -14.30 -25.01 11.28
N ALA A 168 -14.85 -26.14 11.75
CA ALA A 168 -16.00 -26.77 11.11
C ALA A 168 -17.23 -25.85 11.04
N GLY A 169 -17.60 -25.20 12.15
CA GLY A 169 -18.76 -24.31 12.20
C GLY A 169 -18.63 -23.08 11.30
N ALA A 170 -17.41 -22.55 11.07
CA ALA A 170 -17.21 -21.47 10.14
C ALA A 170 -17.43 -21.93 8.68
N ARG A 171 -16.96 -23.13 8.33
CA ARG A 171 -17.17 -23.71 6.98
C ARG A 171 -18.61 -24.10 6.73
N GLU A 172 -19.34 -24.52 7.76
CA GLU A 172 -20.78 -24.79 7.66
C GLU A 172 -21.58 -23.50 7.45
N ALA A 173 -21.26 -22.44 8.19
CA ALA A 173 -21.92 -21.13 8.08
C ALA A 173 -21.59 -20.40 6.77
N TYR A 174 -20.40 -20.62 6.22
CA TYR A 174 -19.90 -19.96 5.01
C TYR A 174 -19.38 -21.01 3.99
N PRO A 175 -20.25 -21.54 3.10
CA PRO A 175 -19.84 -22.55 2.12
C PRO A 175 -18.73 -22.11 1.16
N ASP A 176 -18.60 -20.81 0.91
CA ASP A 176 -17.56 -20.24 0.06
C ASP A 176 -16.18 -20.18 0.74
N LEU A 177 -16.10 -20.43 2.04
CA LEU A 177 -14.86 -20.32 2.78
C LEU A 177 -13.83 -21.36 2.31
N GLY A 178 -12.70 -20.86 1.77
CA GLY A 178 -11.58 -21.69 1.35
C GLY A 178 -11.78 -22.47 0.05
N THR A 179 -12.68 -22.04 -0.81
CA THR A 179 -12.99 -22.77 -2.06
C THR A 179 -12.00 -22.55 -3.21
N ARG A 180 -10.93 -21.77 -3.01
CA ARG A 180 -9.82 -21.70 -3.97
C ARG A 180 -9.09 -23.04 -4.04
N GLY A 181 -9.00 -23.68 -5.21
CA GLY A 181 -8.34 -24.97 -5.38
C GLY A 181 -6.87 -25.02 -4.87
N ARG A 182 -6.19 -23.88 -4.82
CA ARG A 182 -4.84 -23.78 -4.21
C ARG A 182 -4.84 -23.95 -2.68
N LEU A 183 -5.99 -23.88 -2.04
CA LEU A 183 -6.17 -24.06 -0.60
C LEU A 183 -6.58 -25.50 -0.22
N ASP A 184 -6.81 -26.37 -1.21
CA ASP A 184 -7.18 -27.77 -0.97
C ASP A 184 -6.09 -28.47 -0.15
N GLY A 185 -6.51 -29.09 0.96
CA GLY A 185 -5.60 -29.73 1.90
C GLY A 185 -4.71 -28.79 2.72
N ARG A 186 -4.91 -27.47 2.65
CA ARG A 186 -4.12 -26.46 3.35
C ARG A 186 -4.98 -25.65 4.34
N PRO A 187 -5.38 -26.23 5.47
CA PRO A 187 -6.14 -25.50 6.49
C PRO A 187 -5.31 -24.34 7.06
N ASP A 188 -6.00 -23.34 7.61
CA ASP A 188 -5.39 -22.15 8.22
C ASP A 188 -4.39 -21.46 7.26
N THR A 189 -4.90 -21.09 6.09
CA THR A 189 -4.09 -20.47 5.02
C THR A 189 -4.91 -19.41 4.28
N LEU A 190 -4.27 -18.28 3.97
CA LEU A 190 -4.79 -17.24 3.09
C LEU A 190 -4.16 -17.39 1.70
N PHE A 191 -4.98 -17.22 0.67
CA PHE A 191 -4.54 -17.12 -0.71
C PHE A 191 -4.52 -15.65 -1.13
N VAL A 192 -3.38 -15.14 -1.58
CA VAL A 192 -3.27 -13.77 -2.08
C VAL A 192 -3.00 -13.80 -3.57
N ASP A 193 -4.00 -13.33 -4.32
CA ASP A 193 -4.00 -13.28 -5.78
C ASP A 193 -3.17 -12.09 -6.28
N PRO A 194 -2.16 -12.26 -7.15
CA PRO A 194 -1.41 -11.15 -7.74
C PRO A 194 -2.25 -10.32 -8.75
N ASP A 195 -3.25 -10.94 -9.38
CA ASP A 195 -3.94 -10.40 -10.55
C ASP A 195 -5.13 -9.50 -10.19
N VAL A 196 -5.18 -9.00 -8.95
CA VAL A 196 -6.21 -8.05 -8.50
C VAL A 196 -5.70 -6.62 -8.66
N SER A 197 -6.36 -5.88 -9.55
CA SER A 197 -6.05 -4.48 -9.86
C SER A 197 -7.19 -3.55 -9.47
N ALA A 198 -6.87 -2.35 -8.99
CA ALA A 198 -7.87 -1.33 -8.70
C ALA A 198 -8.50 -0.82 -10.00
N GLY A 199 -9.81 -0.63 -9.98
CA GLY A 199 -10.60 -0.27 -11.16
C GLY A 199 -11.01 -1.46 -12.03
N GLU A 200 -10.46 -2.66 -11.80
CA GLU A 200 -10.80 -3.88 -12.52
C GLU A 200 -11.72 -4.79 -11.69
N ALA A 201 -12.51 -5.58 -12.38
CA ALA A 201 -13.39 -6.55 -11.76
C ALA A 201 -12.61 -7.82 -11.37
N ALA A 202 -12.75 -8.25 -10.12
CA ALA A 202 -12.27 -9.53 -9.63
C ALA A 202 -13.38 -10.21 -8.83
N ASN A 203 -13.70 -11.47 -9.18
CA ASN A 203 -14.79 -12.21 -8.56
C ASN A 203 -16.16 -11.47 -8.63
N GLY A 204 -16.46 -10.81 -9.76
CA GLY A 204 -17.72 -10.09 -9.94
C GLY A 204 -17.82 -8.71 -9.29
N GLU A 205 -16.75 -8.22 -8.62
CA GLU A 205 -16.74 -6.91 -7.96
C GLU A 205 -15.54 -6.07 -8.42
N VAL A 206 -15.79 -4.77 -8.73
CA VAL A 206 -14.73 -3.82 -9.06
C VAL A 206 -13.94 -3.48 -7.80
N ARG A 207 -12.62 -3.66 -7.86
CA ARG A 207 -11.74 -3.48 -6.70
C ARG A 207 -11.28 -2.03 -6.52
N SER A 208 -11.28 -1.56 -5.29
CA SER A 208 -10.78 -0.22 -4.93
C SER A 208 -9.27 -0.17 -4.68
N ALA A 209 -8.59 -1.32 -4.66
CA ALA A 209 -7.17 -1.44 -4.39
C ALA A 209 -6.54 -2.58 -5.20
N SER A 210 -5.25 -2.42 -5.56
CA SER A 210 -4.47 -3.46 -6.23
C SER A 210 -3.71 -4.32 -5.23
N ASN A 211 -3.54 -5.59 -5.55
CA ASN A 211 -2.58 -6.47 -4.92
C ASN A 211 -1.22 -6.27 -5.59
N LYS A 212 -0.31 -5.58 -4.91
CA LYS A 212 1.02 -5.28 -5.47
C LYS A 212 1.97 -6.47 -5.31
N ARG A 213 1.54 -7.66 -5.79
CA ARG A 213 2.34 -8.89 -5.79
C ARG A 213 2.64 -9.32 -7.21
N LYS A 214 3.76 -9.99 -7.44
CA LYS A 214 4.13 -10.52 -8.74
C LYS A 214 3.76 -12.01 -8.91
N ARG A 215 3.30 -12.67 -7.84
CA ARG A 215 2.91 -14.09 -7.85
C ARG A 215 1.93 -14.40 -6.73
N VAL A 216 1.22 -15.51 -6.90
CA VAL A 216 0.38 -16.10 -5.86
C VAL A 216 1.21 -16.36 -4.61
N THR A 217 0.64 -15.99 -3.46
CA THR A 217 1.27 -16.25 -2.17
C THR A 217 0.28 -16.93 -1.24
N LEU A 218 0.73 -18.03 -0.63
CA LEU A 218 0.01 -18.70 0.45
C LEU A 218 0.58 -18.21 1.79
N VAL A 219 -0.27 -17.58 2.60
CA VAL A 219 0.13 -17.02 3.90
C VAL A 219 -0.50 -17.86 5.00
N PRO A 220 0.29 -18.49 5.88
CA PRO A 220 -0.26 -19.25 7.00
C PRO A 220 -1.02 -18.37 7.99
N VAL A 221 -2.01 -18.95 8.63
CA VAL A 221 -2.81 -18.35 9.71
C VAL A 221 -2.47 -19.09 11.00
N ASP A 222 -2.01 -18.36 12.02
CA ASP A 222 -1.77 -18.93 13.35
C ASP A 222 -3.07 -19.03 14.15
N ASP A 223 -2.99 -19.67 15.32
CA ASP A 223 -4.13 -19.88 16.19
C ASP A 223 -4.80 -18.59 16.66
N GLU A 224 -4.03 -17.53 16.90
CA GLU A 224 -4.58 -16.24 17.34
C GLU A 224 -5.39 -15.56 16.23
N LEU A 225 -4.82 -15.52 15.02
CA LEU A 225 -5.52 -14.95 13.87
C LEU A 225 -6.75 -15.80 13.50
N ARG A 226 -6.63 -17.14 13.54
CA ARG A 226 -7.78 -18.03 13.30
C ARG A 226 -8.92 -17.71 14.27
N ARG A 227 -8.65 -17.63 15.58
CA ARG A 227 -9.67 -17.29 16.59
C ARG A 227 -10.30 -15.91 16.34
N ALA A 228 -9.50 -14.92 15.93
CA ALA A 228 -10.01 -13.60 15.62
C ALA A 228 -10.91 -13.62 14.38
N LEU A 229 -10.51 -14.34 13.32
CA LEU A 229 -11.31 -14.49 12.10
C LEU A 229 -12.63 -15.24 12.38
N VAL A 230 -12.60 -16.31 13.16
CA VAL A 230 -13.82 -17.04 13.54
C VAL A 230 -14.78 -16.16 14.34
N ARG A 231 -14.28 -15.36 15.30
CA ARG A 231 -15.11 -14.41 16.04
C ARG A 231 -15.69 -13.31 15.13
N TRP A 232 -14.93 -12.86 14.17
CA TRP A 232 -15.42 -11.91 13.17
C TRP A 232 -16.51 -12.54 12.31
N LEU A 233 -16.29 -13.72 11.77
CA LEU A 233 -17.27 -14.43 10.95
C LEU A 233 -18.60 -14.68 11.68
N ALA A 234 -18.58 -14.88 12.98
CA ALA A 234 -19.79 -15.07 13.80
C ALA A 234 -20.73 -13.84 13.83
N ILE A 235 -20.21 -12.64 13.51
CA ILE A 235 -20.99 -11.39 13.49
C ILE A 235 -20.86 -10.65 12.14
N ARG A 236 -20.21 -11.26 11.16
CA ARG A 236 -20.04 -10.66 9.84
C ARG A 236 -21.41 -10.41 9.21
N PRO A 237 -21.70 -9.18 8.75
CA PRO A 237 -22.95 -8.92 8.05
C PRO A 237 -22.98 -9.63 6.70
N ASP A 238 -24.19 -9.83 6.17
CA ASP A 238 -24.36 -10.26 4.79
C ASP A 238 -23.67 -9.25 3.86
N ALA A 239 -22.91 -9.78 2.92
CA ALA A 239 -22.19 -8.95 1.97
C ALA A 239 -23.14 -8.29 0.99
N ARG A 240 -22.82 -7.06 0.57
CA ARG A 240 -23.51 -6.40 -0.55
C ARG A 240 -23.10 -6.93 -1.91
N SER A 241 -21.97 -7.62 -1.97
CA SER A 241 -21.33 -8.10 -3.17
C SER A 241 -21.34 -9.63 -3.21
N GLU A 242 -21.66 -10.21 -4.36
CA GLU A 242 -21.55 -11.64 -4.63
C GLU A 242 -20.11 -12.16 -4.55
N ALA A 243 -19.12 -11.27 -4.53
CA ALA A 243 -17.72 -11.64 -4.30
C ALA A 243 -17.46 -12.14 -2.88
N GLU A 244 -18.41 -11.96 -1.96
CA GLU A 244 -18.32 -12.39 -0.56
C GLU A 244 -17.00 -11.93 0.11
N PRO A 245 -16.77 -10.60 0.25
CA PRO A 245 -15.55 -10.07 0.86
C PRO A 245 -15.39 -10.59 2.30
N LEU A 246 -14.18 -11.01 2.66
CA LEU A 246 -13.88 -11.47 4.02
C LEU A 246 -14.22 -10.39 5.05
N PHE A 247 -13.85 -9.15 4.78
CA PHE A 247 -14.06 -8.02 5.67
C PHE A 247 -15.11 -7.05 5.12
N CYS A 248 -16.23 -6.98 5.82
CA CYS A 248 -17.36 -6.10 5.51
C CYS A 248 -17.51 -5.00 6.57
N SER A 249 -17.97 -3.82 6.15
CA SER A 249 -18.28 -2.72 7.05
C SER A 249 -19.47 -3.06 7.95
N THR A 250 -19.36 -2.72 9.23
CA THR A 250 -20.40 -2.79 10.26
C THR A 250 -20.96 -1.42 10.63
N SER A 251 -20.75 -0.40 9.81
CA SER A 251 -21.19 0.98 10.05
C SER A 251 -21.91 1.54 8.82
N GLY A 252 -21.84 2.81 8.51
CA GLY A 252 -22.61 3.49 7.46
C GLY A 252 -22.67 2.83 6.08
N ALA A 253 -21.64 2.09 5.69
CA ALA A 253 -21.62 1.26 4.49
C ALA A 253 -21.83 -0.24 4.83
N TRP A 254 -22.79 -0.56 5.68
CA TRP A 254 -23.09 -1.90 6.19
C TRP A 254 -23.06 -2.97 5.11
N GLY A 255 -22.26 -4.02 5.32
CA GLY A 255 -22.12 -5.14 4.36
C GLY A 255 -21.24 -4.84 3.13
N ALA A 256 -20.82 -3.60 2.90
CA ALA A 256 -19.87 -3.31 1.83
C ALA A 256 -18.45 -3.75 2.21
N ARG A 257 -17.65 -4.14 1.21
CA ARG A 257 -16.22 -4.45 1.38
C ARG A 257 -15.50 -3.31 2.09
N LEU A 258 -14.61 -3.62 3.04
CA LEU A 258 -13.73 -2.62 3.61
C LEU A 258 -12.78 -2.06 2.55
N THR A 259 -12.61 -0.75 2.58
CA THR A 259 -11.61 -0.07 1.76
C THR A 259 -10.33 0.20 2.57
N PRO A 260 -9.18 0.38 1.90
CA PRO A 260 -7.95 0.79 2.58
C PRO A 260 -8.09 2.06 3.42
N GLU A 261 -8.96 2.98 3.00
CA GLU A 261 -9.24 4.22 3.73
C GLU A 261 -9.99 3.96 5.03
N MET A 262 -11.01 3.07 5.00
CA MET A 262 -11.74 2.68 6.22
C MET A 262 -10.80 2.02 7.23
N VAL A 263 -9.97 1.09 6.77
CA VAL A 263 -8.95 0.42 7.63
C VAL A 263 -7.96 1.42 8.19
N ARG A 264 -7.51 2.40 7.38
CA ARG A 264 -6.62 3.45 7.86
C ARG A 264 -7.26 4.24 8.99
N LYS A 265 -8.49 4.73 8.81
CA LYS A 265 -9.23 5.48 9.85
C LYS A 265 -9.40 4.66 11.13
N THR A 266 -9.72 3.38 11.02
CA THR A 266 -9.82 2.47 12.18
C THR A 266 -8.49 2.41 12.93
N VAL A 267 -7.39 2.14 12.22
CA VAL A 267 -6.06 2.05 12.84
C VAL A 267 -5.63 3.39 13.46
N GLU A 268 -5.88 4.51 12.77
CA GLU A 268 -5.58 5.86 13.28
C GLU A 268 -6.33 6.15 14.59
N THR A 269 -7.59 5.74 14.68
CA THR A 269 -8.39 5.92 15.90
C THR A 269 -7.74 5.19 17.08
N TYR A 270 -7.50 3.90 16.96
CA TYR A 270 -6.86 3.13 18.03
C TYR A 270 -5.42 3.57 18.34
N ALA A 271 -4.66 3.95 17.31
CA ALA A 271 -3.30 4.46 17.48
C ALA A 271 -3.28 5.83 18.19
N ARG A 272 -4.26 6.68 17.92
CA ARG A 272 -4.43 7.97 18.62
C ARG A 272 -4.75 7.77 20.10
N ASP A 273 -5.67 6.88 20.39
CA ASP A 273 -6.04 6.54 21.78
C ASP A 273 -4.85 5.96 22.56
N ALA A 274 -3.97 5.23 21.88
CA ALA A 274 -2.72 4.70 22.46
C ALA A 274 -1.57 5.71 22.52
N GLY A 275 -1.75 6.95 22.03
CA GLY A 275 -0.69 7.96 21.94
C GLY A 275 0.36 7.65 20.85
N TRP A 276 -0.01 6.88 19.84
CA TRP A 276 0.85 6.43 18.74
C TRP A 276 0.52 7.08 17.39
N TYR A 277 -0.34 8.08 17.39
CA TYR A 277 -0.70 8.81 16.19
C TYR A 277 -1.01 10.27 16.50
N ARG A 278 -0.48 11.18 15.69
CA ARG A 278 -0.88 12.58 15.63
C ARG A 278 -0.98 13.05 14.17
N THR A 279 -1.94 13.92 13.90
CA THR A 279 -2.07 14.55 12.58
C THR A 279 -0.80 15.38 12.28
N GLY A 280 -0.27 15.23 11.07
CA GLY A 280 0.99 15.88 10.66
C GLY A 280 2.27 15.17 11.16
N GLY A 281 2.15 14.11 11.94
CA GLY A 281 3.32 13.32 12.37
C GLY A 281 3.85 12.43 11.25
N GLY A 282 5.17 12.18 11.27
CA GLY A 282 5.87 11.32 10.33
C GLY A 282 5.88 9.83 10.70
N ALA A 283 6.66 9.05 9.96
CA ALA A 283 6.81 7.61 10.18
C ALA A 283 7.44 7.26 11.54
N ALA A 284 8.29 8.14 12.09
CA ALA A 284 8.89 7.98 13.42
C ALA A 284 7.87 8.09 14.57
N GLU A 285 6.71 8.71 14.32
CA GLU A 285 5.72 9.01 15.33
C GLU A 285 4.46 8.18 15.19
N ASN A 286 4.02 7.93 13.95
CA ASN A 286 2.71 7.41 13.64
C ASN A 286 2.71 5.91 13.36
N VAL A 287 1.85 5.19 14.08
CA VAL A 287 1.48 3.80 13.77
C VAL A 287 0.32 3.82 12.78
N THR A 288 0.53 3.19 11.64
CA THR A 288 -0.42 3.10 10.52
C THR A 288 -0.52 1.65 10.05
N PRO A 289 -1.43 1.29 9.13
CA PRO A 289 -1.44 -0.05 8.54
C PRO A 289 -0.10 -0.47 7.92
N HIS A 290 0.65 0.48 7.35
CA HIS A 290 1.99 0.21 6.82
C HIS A 290 3.01 -0.09 7.93
N TYR A 291 2.87 0.55 9.09
CA TYR A 291 3.68 0.25 10.25
C TYR A 291 3.51 -1.22 10.71
N PHE A 292 2.30 -1.78 10.68
CA PHE A 292 2.08 -3.18 11.05
C PHE A 292 2.82 -4.16 10.13
N ARG A 293 2.91 -3.85 8.85
CA ARG A 293 3.73 -4.63 7.92
C ARG A 293 5.24 -4.51 8.23
N HIS A 294 5.70 -3.33 8.66
CA HIS A 294 7.07 -3.15 9.13
C HIS A 294 7.31 -3.97 10.41
N PHE A 295 6.41 -3.87 11.39
CA PHE A 295 6.44 -4.64 12.62
C PHE A 295 6.55 -6.15 12.36
N PHE A 296 5.67 -6.69 11.50
CA PHE A 296 5.73 -8.08 11.06
C PHE A 296 7.09 -8.45 10.48
N THR A 297 7.60 -7.62 9.59
CA THR A 297 8.87 -7.86 8.90
C THR A 297 10.03 -7.92 9.89
N THR A 298 10.13 -6.93 10.76
CA THR A 298 11.24 -6.82 11.74
C THR A 298 11.21 -7.99 12.72
N HIS A 299 10.09 -8.20 13.37
CA HIS A 299 10.00 -9.22 14.42
C HIS A 299 10.06 -10.66 13.87
N LEU A 300 9.51 -10.93 12.70
CA LEU A 300 9.63 -12.27 12.10
C LEU A 300 11.03 -12.52 11.57
N ARG A 301 11.68 -11.52 10.95
CA ARG A 301 13.06 -11.64 10.49
C ARG A 301 14.00 -11.92 11.65
N ASP A 302 13.87 -11.19 12.75
CA ASP A 302 14.76 -11.31 13.89
C ASP A 302 14.59 -12.66 14.61
N ARG A 303 13.41 -13.26 14.54
CA ARG A 303 13.10 -14.57 15.11
C ARG A 303 13.51 -15.75 14.23
N THR A 304 13.31 -15.61 12.92
CA THR A 304 13.58 -16.71 11.98
C THR A 304 15.02 -16.72 11.49
N GLY A 305 15.68 -15.55 11.42
CA GLY A 305 16.92 -15.40 10.68
C GLY A 305 16.79 -15.63 9.16
N ASP A 306 15.61 -16.04 8.67
CA ASP A 306 15.35 -16.40 7.28
C ASP A 306 14.69 -15.25 6.50
N ARG A 307 15.52 -14.46 5.81
CA ARG A 307 15.05 -13.36 4.98
C ARG A 307 14.18 -13.83 3.80
N GLY A 308 14.41 -15.05 3.30
CA GLY A 308 13.66 -15.61 2.18
C GLY A 308 12.21 -15.86 2.55
N VAL A 309 11.94 -16.48 3.71
CA VAL A 309 10.60 -16.70 4.23
C VAL A 309 9.86 -15.38 4.43
N VAL A 310 10.51 -14.38 5.04
CA VAL A 310 9.90 -13.07 5.25
C VAL A 310 9.58 -12.36 3.94
N LYS A 311 10.48 -12.37 2.96
CA LYS A 311 10.24 -11.80 1.61
C LYS A 311 9.08 -12.51 0.90
N TYR A 312 9.02 -13.85 0.98
CA TYR A 312 7.91 -14.63 0.41
C TYR A 312 6.56 -14.20 1.01
N LEU A 313 6.43 -14.19 2.34
CA LEU A 313 5.19 -13.81 3.02
C LEU A 313 4.75 -12.39 2.68
N ARG A 314 5.70 -11.47 2.58
CA ARG A 314 5.46 -10.09 2.15
C ARG A 314 5.06 -9.97 0.67
N GLY A 315 5.37 -10.98 -0.16
CA GLY A 315 5.21 -10.91 -1.62
C GLY A 315 6.22 -9.98 -2.29
N ASP A 316 7.34 -9.70 -1.64
CA ASP A 316 8.46 -8.97 -2.23
C ASP A 316 9.34 -9.98 -2.98
N VAL A 317 9.38 -9.87 -4.30
CA VAL A 317 10.21 -10.74 -5.15
C VAL A 317 11.63 -10.22 -5.12
N ALA A 318 12.57 -11.06 -4.65
CA ALA A 318 13.98 -10.91 -4.99
C ALA A 318 14.23 -11.75 -6.23
N ASP A 319 14.83 -11.18 -7.25
CA ASP A 319 15.14 -11.87 -8.52
C ASP A 319 16.17 -13.00 -8.35
N ASP A 320 16.88 -13.08 -7.20
CA ASP A 320 18.09 -13.89 -7.08
C ASP A 320 17.96 -15.20 -6.27
N VAL A 321 16.91 -15.45 -5.50
CA VAL A 321 16.98 -16.54 -4.50
C VAL A 321 15.82 -17.53 -4.56
N ILE A 322 14.74 -17.24 -5.23
CA ILE A 322 13.48 -17.98 -5.08
C ILE A 322 13.27 -19.04 -6.17
N ASP A 323 13.87 -18.90 -7.33
CA ASP A 323 13.75 -19.87 -8.44
C ASP A 323 14.38 -21.24 -8.13
N THR A 324 15.29 -21.29 -7.18
CA THR A 324 16.00 -22.54 -6.80
C THR A 324 15.20 -23.43 -5.84
N TYR A 325 14.10 -22.92 -5.23
CA TYR A 325 13.38 -23.61 -4.15
C TYR A 325 11.88 -23.86 -4.43
N THR A 326 11.44 -23.86 -5.68
CA THR A 326 10.02 -23.70 -6.08
C THR A 326 9.09 -24.88 -5.79
N HIS A 327 9.55 -26.06 -5.41
CA HIS A 327 8.67 -27.23 -5.33
C HIS A 327 8.07 -27.54 -3.94
N ASN A 328 8.61 -27.01 -2.82
CA ASN A 328 8.11 -27.28 -1.46
C ASN A 328 8.06 -26.06 -0.52
N TRP A 329 8.04 -24.84 -1.06
CA TRP A 329 8.10 -23.63 -0.25
C TRP A 329 6.88 -23.44 0.67
N GLY A 330 5.69 -23.86 0.25
CA GLY A 330 4.47 -23.69 1.02
C GLY A 330 4.53 -24.34 2.40
N ASP A 331 5.03 -25.55 2.48
CA ASP A 331 5.07 -26.31 3.74
C ASP A 331 6.22 -25.81 4.63
N ARG A 332 7.43 -25.61 4.07
CA ARG A 332 8.53 -25.01 4.83
C ARG A 332 8.21 -23.60 5.35
N VAL A 333 7.62 -22.74 4.52
CA VAL A 333 7.24 -21.39 4.94
C VAL A 333 6.26 -21.46 6.09
N ARG A 334 5.27 -22.38 6.02
CA ARG A 334 4.30 -22.60 7.07
C ARG A 334 4.98 -23.01 8.37
N ASP A 335 5.84 -24.01 8.32
CA ASP A 335 6.52 -24.53 9.53
C ASP A 335 7.40 -23.46 10.18
N VAL A 336 8.22 -22.76 9.38
CA VAL A 336 9.06 -21.66 9.86
C VAL A 336 8.21 -20.53 10.43
N TYR A 337 7.13 -20.14 9.77
CA TYR A 337 6.23 -19.10 10.25
C TYR A 337 5.59 -19.49 11.59
N LEU A 338 4.96 -20.66 11.67
CA LEU A 338 4.25 -21.10 12.88
C LEU A 338 5.18 -21.29 14.09
N ALA A 339 6.44 -21.70 13.85
CA ALA A 339 7.43 -21.85 14.89
C ALA A 339 7.99 -20.50 15.42
N ASN A 340 7.85 -19.42 14.68
CA ASN A 340 8.51 -18.15 14.98
C ASN A 340 7.58 -16.94 15.08
N VAL A 341 6.30 -17.06 14.70
CA VAL A 341 5.35 -15.96 14.85
C VAL A 341 5.17 -15.62 16.33
N TYR A 342 5.06 -14.33 16.62
CA TYR A 342 4.92 -13.82 17.98
C TYR A 342 3.45 -13.81 18.44
N ASP A 343 3.24 -13.94 19.75
CA ASP A 343 1.91 -13.91 20.38
C ASP A 343 1.49 -12.47 20.71
N LEU A 344 0.25 -12.14 20.37
CA LEU A 344 -0.34 -10.81 20.60
C LEU A 344 -1.65 -10.86 21.41
N VAL A 345 -2.14 -12.05 21.77
CA VAL A 345 -3.42 -12.24 22.48
C VAL A 345 -3.25 -13.15 23.70
#